data_b3cf5fb37fc0b4c9f8a02e926b80e225
#
_entry.id   b3cf5fb37fc0b4c9f8a02e926b80e225
#
_cell.length_a   1.000
_cell.length_b   1.000
_cell.length_c   1.000
_cell.angle_alpha   90.00
_cell.angle_beta   90.00
_cell.angle_gamma   90.00
#
_symmetry.space_group_name_H-M   'P 1'
#
loop_
_entity.id
_entity.type
_entity.pdbx_description
1 polymer ?
#
loop_
_entity_poly.entity_id
_entity_poly.type
_entity_poly.pdbx_seq_one_letter_code
_entity_poly.pdbx_strand_id
1 'polypeptide(L)'
;MDTLWTVVNVVVMLILIGLLIWMQKKHVSFTKRVFTGLALGIIFGFILQWAFGTQSEVVSKSTDWFSLVGSGYVGLLQMVVIPLIMVSIISAIMNLKGRQNLGKMSGSIIAVLLITVAIAASVSIVTSLSFNLKAIEIQAGDREQAQGQKLEEKVGDVKDKSIPQQVLEFIPTNPFADMTGARRSSTLAVVIFSAFIGVAVLGIDRKKPEQAATFRKMVEAVYAVVLRIVTLVLRLTPYGILALITKTTATTNIDEILKLAKFVGASYVA
;
A
#
# COMPACT_ATOMS: atom_id res chain seq x y z
N MET A 1 3.65 31.84 20.31
CA MET A 1 4.30 31.95 18.98
C MET A 1 4.15 30.67 18.17
N ASP A 2 4.20 29.52 18.78
CA ASP A 2 4.15 28.21 18.07
C ASP A 2 2.86 27.96 17.31
N THR A 3 1.73 28.36 17.87
CA THR A 3 0.42 28.24 17.20
C THR A 3 0.35 29.08 15.93
N LEU A 4 0.94 30.27 15.94
CA LEU A 4 0.95 31.16 14.77
C LEU A 4 1.78 30.55 13.63
N TRP A 5 2.97 30.02 13.94
CA TRP A 5 3.80 29.32 12.94
C TRP A 5 3.16 28.04 12.42
N THR A 6 2.46 27.28 13.28
CA THR A 6 1.68 26.11 12.85
C THR A 6 0.62 26.53 11.83
N VAL A 7 -0.13 27.60 12.10
CA VAL A 7 -1.15 28.11 11.17
C VAL A 7 -0.51 28.56 9.85
N VAL A 8 0.62 29.27 9.89
CA VAL A 8 1.36 29.68 8.68
C VAL A 8 1.75 28.45 7.86
N ASN A 9 2.31 27.42 8.47
CA ASN A 9 2.73 26.19 7.79
C ASN A 9 1.55 25.46 7.15
N VAL A 10 0.41 25.40 7.82
CA VAL A 10 -0.82 24.82 7.27
C VAL A 10 -1.33 25.63 6.07
N VAL A 11 -1.31 26.95 6.16
CA VAL A 11 -1.69 27.83 5.04
C VAL A 11 -0.75 27.63 3.85
N VAL A 12 0.55 27.53 4.04
CA VAL A 12 1.52 27.22 2.98
C VAL A 12 1.21 25.87 2.34
N MET A 13 0.93 24.83 3.13
CA MET A 13 0.51 23.53 2.61
C MET A 13 -0.75 23.63 1.75
N LEU A 14 -1.74 24.40 2.20
CA LEU A 14 -2.99 24.61 1.41
C LEU A 14 -2.71 25.35 0.10
N ILE A 15 -1.80 26.32 0.08
CA ILE A 15 -1.35 27.02 -1.14
C ILE A 15 -0.69 26.03 -2.10
N LEU A 16 0.19 25.15 -1.62
CA LEU A 16 0.84 24.12 -2.43
C LEU A 16 -0.17 23.13 -3.02
N ILE A 17 -1.17 22.71 -2.22
CA ILE A 17 -2.28 21.90 -2.70
C ILE A 17 -3.07 22.66 -3.77
N GLY A 18 -3.35 23.94 -3.55
CA GLY A 18 -4.00 24.83 -4.52
C GLY A 18 -3.25 24.92 -5.85
N LEU A 19 -1.91 24.99 -5.81
CA LEU A 19 -1.04 24.94 -7.00
C LEU A 19 -1.22 23.63 -7.77
N LEU A 20 -1.24 22.49 -7.10
CA LEU A 20 -1.47 21.18 -7.74
C LEU A 20 -2.88 21.08 -8.35
N ILE A 21 -3.90 21.66 -7.70
CA ILE A 21 -5.27 21.77 -8.24
C ILE A 21 -5.29 22.66 -9.47
N TRP A 22 -4.58 23.79 -9.45
CA TRP A 22 -4.45 24.67 -10.61
C TRP A 22 -3.78 23.96 -11.79
N MET A 23 -2.68 23.21 -11.55
CA MET A 23 -2.06 22.37 -12.56
C MET A 23 -3.03 21.32 -13.13
N GLN A 24 -3.91 20.76 -12.30
CA GLN A 24 -4.95 19.83 -12.73
C GLN A 24 -5.96 20.51 -13.66
N LYS A 25 -6.41 21.72 -13.33
CA LYS A 25 -7.30 22.51 -14.19
C LYS A 25 -6.65 22.89 -15.53
N LYS A 26 -5.34 23.06 -15.55
CA LYS A 26 -4.53 23.30 -16.77
C LYS A 26 -4.25 22.04 -17.58
N HIS A 27 -4.89 20.90 -17.25
CA HIS A 27 -4.71 19.60 -17.90
C HIS A 27 -3.25 19.10 -17.93
N VAL A 28 -2.42 19.49 -16.95
CA VAL A 28 -1.08 18.95 -16.78
C VAL A 28 -1.16 17.46 -16.48
N SER A 29 -0.32 16.66 -17.14
CA SER A 29 -0.32 15.19 -17.00
C SER A 29 -0.20 14.74 -15.53
N PHE A 30 -0.83 13.63 -15.21
CA PHE A 30 -0.84 13.07 -13.84
C PHE A 30 0.58 12.89 -13.29
N THR A 31 1.47 12.29 -14.08
CA THR A 31 2.87 12.05 -13.71
C THR A 31 3.60 13.33 -13.34
N LYS A 32 3.47 14.39 -14.15
CA LYS A 32 4.08 15.69 -13.85
C LYS A 32 3.59 16.26 -12.53
N ARG A 33 2.29 16.15 -12.23
CA ARG A 33 1.72 16.63 -10.96
C ARG A 33 2.25 15.84 -9.76
N VAL A 34 2.41 14.52 -9.91
CA VAL A 34 2.98 13.66 -8.85
C VAL A 34 4.43 14.07 -8.56
N PHE A 35 5.26 14.22 -9.60
CA PHE A 35 6.65 14.65 -9.42
C PHE A 35 6.76 16.08 -8.88
N THR A 36 5.87 16.99 -9.30
CA THR A 36 5.81 18.34 -8.71
C THR A 36 5.44 18.29 -7.24
N GLY A 37 4.44 17.47 -6.86
CA GLY A 37 4.07 17.25 -5.46
C GLY A 37 5.22 16.68 -4.63
N LEU A 38 5.95 15.72 -5.17
CA LEU A 38 7.15 15.15 -4.55
C LEU A 38 8.23 16.23 -4.33
N ALA A 39 8.60 16.99 -5.38
CA ALA A 39 9.61 18.02 -5.30
C ALA A 39 9.24 19.13 -4.31
N LEU A 40 8.00 19.63 -4.37
CA LEU A 40 7.49 20.63 -3.44
C LEU A 40 7.45 20.11 -2.00
N GLY A 41 7.09 18.81 -1.81
CA GLY A 41 7.09 18.16 -0.51
C GLY A 41 8.49 18.10 0.11
N ILE A 42 9.49 17.73 -0.67
CA ILE A 42 10.89 17.71 -0.23
C ILE A 42 11.35 19.13 0.14
N ILE A 43 11.15 20.11 -0.75
CA ILE A 43 11.58 21.49 -0.54
C ILE A 43 10.91 22.06 0.73
N PHE A 44 9.61 21.92 0.84
CA PHE A 44 8.87 22.45 1.99
C PHE A 44 9.25 21.73 3.30
N GLY A 45 9.44 20.41 3.26
CA GLY A 45 9.90 19.64 4.41
C GLY A 45 11.29 20.10 4.89
N PHE A 46 12.24 20.34 3.97
CA PHE A 46 13.55 20.89 4.31
C PHE A 46 13.48 22.31 4.88
N ILE A 47 12.62 23.17 4.35
CA ILE A 47 12.41 24.52 4.90
C ILE A 47 11.93 24.43 6.33
N LEU A 48 10.96 23.55 6.64
CA LEU A 48 10.47 23.35 8.00
C LEU A 48 11.56 22.82 8.94
N GLN A 49 12.36 21.87 8.47
CA GLN A 49 13.46 21.30 9.23
C GLN A 49 14.54 22.36 9.53
N TRP A 50 14.91 23.17 8.54
CA TRP A 50 15.92 24.21 8.70
C TRP A 50 15.44 25.35 9.61
N ALA A 51 14.18 25.76 9.48
CA ALA A 51 13.62 26.88 10.23
C ALA A 51 13.32 26.55 11.69
N PHE A 52 12.87 25.33 11.99
CA PHE A 52 12.36 24.96 13.32
C PHE A 52 13.07 23.75 13.95
N GLY A 53 13.83 22.97 13.17
CA GLY A 53 14.42 21.71 13.62
C GLY A 53 13.43 20.54 13.61
N THR A 54 13.96 19.30 13.55
CA THR A 54 13.17 18.07 13.39
C THR A 54 12.26 17.75 14.58
N GLN A 55 12.63 18.18 15.78
CA GLN A 55 11.94 17.84 17.04
C GLN A 55 11.14 19.01 17.64
N SER A 56 10.92 20.09 16.89
CA SER A 56 10.18 21.23 17.42
C SER A 56 8.68 20.94 17.52
N GLU A 57 8.05 21.51 18.52
CA GLU A 57 6.60 21.42 18.72
C GLU A 57 5.81 22.01 17.54
N VAL A 58 6.36 23.03 16.88
CA VAL A 58 5.80 23.63 15.65
C VAL A 58 5.76 22.61 14.52
N VAL A 59 6.86 21.89 14.29
CA VAL A 59 6.92 20.84 13.25
C VAL A 59 5.98 19.70 13.59
N SER A 60 5.97 19.23 14.84
CA SER A 60 5.06 18.15 15.26
C SER A 60 3.61 18.52 15.01
N LYS A 61 3.15 19.69 15.51
CA LYS A 61 1.77 20.17 15.30
C LYS A 61 1.43 20.39 13.82
N SER A 62 2.35 20.95 13.04
CA SER A 62 2.15 21.16 11.60
C SER A 62 1.99 19.83 10.86
N THR A 63 2.85 18.85 11.15
CA THR A 63 2.82 17.54 10.50
C THR A 63 1.62 16.70 10.90
N ASP A 64 0.99 16.94 12.05
CA ASP A 64 -0.28 16.33 12.42
C ASP A 64 -1.41 16.78 11.47
N TRP A 65 -1.45 18.07 11.14
CA TRP A 65 -2.38 18.59 10.13
C TRP A 65 -2.08 18.04 8.72
N PHE A 66 -0.82 17.93 8.34
CA PHE A 66 -0.43 17.33 7.05
C PHE A 66 -0.82 15.86 6.97
N SER A 67 -0.80 15.16 8.11
CA SER A 67 -1.22 13.76 8.21
C SER A 67 -2.70 13.54 7.87
N LEU A 68 -3.55 14.55 8.05
CA LEU A 68 -4.94 14.50 7.59
C LEU A 68 -5.02 14.21 6.08
N VAL A 69 -4.18 14.88 5.28
CA VAL A 69 -4.13 14.68 3.84
C VAL A 69 -3.32 13.44 3.48
N GLY A 70 -2.12 13.29 4.06
CA GLY A 70 -1.19 12.20 3.72
C GLY A 70 -1.66 10.84 4.22
N SER A 71 -1.91 10.70 5.52
CA SER A 71 -2.40 9.43 6.11
C SER A 71 -3.84 9.15 5.71
N GLY A 72 -4.66 10.20 5.52
CA GLY A 72 -6.00 10.08 4.96
C GLY A 72 -5.98 9.47 3.56
N TYR A 73 -5.07 9.92 2.69
CA TYR A 73 -4.87 9.32 1.37
C TYR A 73 -4.47 7.85 1.44
N VAL A 74 -3.52 7.49 2.34
CA VAL A 74 -3.14 6.08 2.55
C VAL A 74 -4.31 5.26 3.05
N GLY A 75 -5.10 5.79 3.98
CA GLY A 75 -6.32 5.12 4.48
C GLY A 75 -7.33 4.85 3.36
N LEU A 76 -7.54 5.83 2.45
CA LEU A 76 -8.39 5.64 1.28
C LEU A 76 -7.85 4.57 0.32
N LEU A 77 -6.52 4.48 0.13
CA LEU A 77 -5.91 3.40 -0.64
C LEU A 77 -6.17 2.04 0.01
N GLN A 78 -5.96 1.93 1.32
CA GLN A 78 -6.19 0.69 2.07
C GLN A 78 -7.65 0.24 2.03
N MET A 79 -8.59 1.19 2.10
CA MET A 79 -10.03 0.91 2.01
C MET A 79 -10.42 0.14 0.75
N VAL A 80 -9.74 0.39 -0.36
CA VAL A 80 -10.11 -0.21 -1.67
C VAL A 80 -9.46 -1.58 -1.88
N VAL A 81 -8.42 -1.93 -1.12
CA VAL A 81 -7.64 -3.16 -1.32
C VAL A 81 -8.50 -4.42 -1.20
N ILE A 82 -9.22 -4.57 -0.11
CA ILE A 82 -10.01 -5.79 0.15
C ILE A 82 -11.15 -5.99 -0.88
N PRO A 83 -12.00 -4.98 -1.16
CA PRO A 83 -13.01 -5.10 -2.21
C PRO A 83 -12.42 -5.42 -3.58
N LEU A 84 -11.29 -4.80 -3.94
CA LEU A 84 -10.62 -5.03 -5.22
C LEU A 84 -10.12 -6.47 -5.34
N ILE A 85 -9.45 -6.98 -4.31
CA ILE A 85 -8.96 -8.37 -4.27
C ILE A 85 -10.13 -9.34 -4.43
N MET A 86 -11.19 -9.14 -3.66
CA MET A 86 -12.36 -10.02 -3.67
C MET A 86 -13.00 -10.09 -5.05
N VAL A 87 -13.39 -8.97 -5.64
CA VAL A 87 -14.08 -8.98 -6.94
C VAL A 87 -13.17 -9.41 -8.08
N SER A 88 -11.87 -9.09 -8.02
CA SER A 88 -10.88 -9.51 -9.04
C SER A 88 -10.71 -11.01 -9.07
N ILE A 89 -10.60 -11.66 -7.92
CA ILE A 89 -10.40 -13.11 -7.82
C ILE A 89 -11.68 -13.85 -8.25
N ILE A 90 -12.86 -13.42 -7.77
CA ILE A 90 -14.13 -13.99 -8.18
C ILE A 90 -14.28 -13.89 -9.70
N SER A 91 -14.05 -12.71 -10.27
CA SER A 91 -14.13 -12.48 -11.71
C SER A 91 -13.13 -13.34 -12.49
N ALA A 92 -11.89 -13.42 -12.02
CA ALA A 92 -10.85 -14.22 -12.68
C ALA A 92 -11.23 -15.70 -12.74
N ILE A 93 -11.71 -16.27 -11.64
CA ILE A 93 -12.09 -17.70 -11.58
C ILE A 93 -13.34 -17.98 -12.41
N MET A 94 -14.36 -17.14 -12.36
CA MET A 94 -15.57 -17.29 -13.17
C MET A 94 -15.28 -17.29 -14.67
N ASN A 95 -14.23 -16.59 -15.12
CA ASN A 95 -13.84 -16.49 -16.53
C ASN A 95 -12.93 -17.64 -17.00
N LEU A 96 -12.62 -18.63 -16.15
CA LEU A 96 -11.81 -19.81 -16.51
C LEU A 96 -12.56 -20.85 -17.36
N LYS A 97 -13.78 -20.58 -17.81
CA LYS A 97 -14.57 -21.51 -18.66
C LYS A 97 -13.80 -21.95 -19.89
N GLY A 98 -13.79 -23.27 -20.12
CA GLY A 98 -13.32 -23.89 -21.35
C GLY A 98 -11.81 -24.10 -21.48
N ARG A 99 -11.01 -23.84 -20.48
CA ARG A 99 -9.57 -24.13 -20.53
C ARG A 99 -9.31 -25.54 -20.02
N GLN A 100 -9.10 -26.47 -20.97
CA GLN A 100 -8.92 -27.91 -20.69
C GLN A 100 -7.66 -28.30 -19.91
N ASN A 101 -6.73 -27.33 -19.63
CA ASN A 101 -5.45 -27.57 -18.98
C ASN A 101 -5.19 -26.68 -17.76
N LEU A 102 -6.20 -26.42 -16.91
CA LEU A 102 -6.09 -25.57 -15.74
C LEU A 102 -4.95 -25.99 -14.79
N GLY A 103 -4.79 -27.29 -14.54
CA GLY A 103 -3.73 -27.80 -13.67
C GLY A 103 -2.33 -27.52 -14.22
N LYS A 104 -2.11 -27.73 -15.51
CA LYS A 104 -0.82 -27.47 -16.18
C LYS A 104 -0.51 -25.96 -16.22
N MET A 105 -1.53 -25.15 -16.47
CA MET A 105 -1.39 -23.69 -16.48
C MET A 105 -1.12 -23.14 -15.09
N SER A 106 -1.83 -23.60 -14.07
CA SER A 106 -1.59 -23.21 -12.67
C SER A 106 -0.20 -23.64 -12.19
N GLY A 107 0.23 -24.85 -12.50
CA GLY A 107 1.57 -25.32 -12.20
C GLY A 107 2.65 -24.48 -12.87
N SER A 108 2.46 -24.10 -14.14
CA SER A 108 3.40 -23.22 -14.85
C SER A 108 3.46 -21.81 -14.24
N ILE A 109 2.31 -21.23 -13.87
CA ILE A 109 2.25 -19.92 -13.21
C ILE A 109 2.99 -19.95 -11.87
N ILE A 110 2.74 -20.97 -11.04
CA ILE A 110 3.42 -21.13 -9.74
C ILE A 110 4.92 -21.32 -9.95
N ALA A 111 5.34 -22.12 -10.90
CA ALA A 111 6.74 -22.34 -11.21
C ALA A 111 7.44 -21.03 -11.63
N VAL A 112 6.83 -20.26 -12.52
CA VAL A 112 7.35 -18.96 -12.97
C VAL A 112 7.43 -17.99 -11.78
N LEU A 113 6.40 -17.91 -10.92
CA LEU A 113 6.43 -17.06 -9.73
C LEU A 113 7.55 -17.44 -8.76
N LEU A 114 7.72 -18.73 -8.49
CA LEU A 114 8.80 -19.20 -7.59
C LEU A 114 10.18 -18.92 -8.17
N ILE A 115 10.38 -19.13 -9.47
CA ILE A 115 11.64 -18.87 -10.16
C ILE A 115 11.94 -17.36 -10.15
N THR A 116 10.97 -16.51 -10.47
CA THR A 116 11.17 -15.05 -10.47
C THR A 116 11.46 -14.52 -9.07
N VAL A 117 10.77 -15.02 -8.04
CA VAL A 117 11.05 -14.66 -6.64
C VAL A 117 12.45 -15.12 -6.21
N ALA A 118 12.86 -16.33 -6.58
CA ALA A 118 14.21 -16.83 -6.28
C ALA A 118 15.31 -16.00 -6.96
N ILE A 119 15.10 -15.62 -8.22
CA ILE A 119 16.02 -14.73 -8.97
C ILE A 119 16.07 -13.36 -8.29
N ALA A 120 14.92 -12.74 -8.00
CA ALA A 120 14.84 -11.44 -7.37
C ALA A 120 15.51 -11.44 -5.98
N ALA A 121 15.30 -12.49 -5.17
CA ALA A 121 15.94 -12.64 -3.88
C ALA A 121 17.49 -12.76 -4.03
N SER A 122 17.96 -13.53 -4.99
CA SER A 122 19.40 -13.69 -5.25
C SER A 122 20.03 -12.37 -5.70
N VAL A 123 19.41 -11.66 -6.63
CA VAL A 123 19.87 -10.35 -7.09
C VAL A 123 19.86 -9.34 -5.94
N SER A 124 18.81 -9.33 -5.11
CA SER A 124 18.70 -8.45 -3.94
C SER A 124 19.83 -8.70 -2.92
N ILE A 125 20.17 -9.96 -2.65
CA ILE A 125 21.29 -10.31 -1.76
C ILE A 125 22.61 -9.80 -2.34
N VAL A 126 22.88 -10.06 -3.61
CA VAL A 126 24.11 -9.61 -4.29
C VAL A 126 24.20 -8.08 -4.27
N THR A 127 23.13 -7.39 -4.57
CA THR A 127 23.07 -5.92 -4.56
C THR A 127 23.27 -5.38 -3.14
N SER A 128 22.62 -5.95 -2.14
CA SER A 128 22.77 -5.55 -0.73
C SER A 128 24.21 -5.68 -0.25
N LEU A 129 24.87 -6.78 -0.59
CA LEU A 129 26.29 -7.01 -0.26
C LEU A 129 27.21 -6.03 -1.02
N SER A 130 26.94 -5.77 -2.29
CA SER A 130 27.74 -4.86 -3.14
C SER A 130 27.67 -3.41 -2.66
N PHE A 131 26.50 -2.96 -2.20
CA PHE A 131 26.30 -1.61 -1.65
C PHE A 131 26.68 -1.50 -0.16
N ASN A 132 27.18 -2.62 0.45
CA ASN A 132 27.52 -2.70 1.87
C ASN A 132 26.39 -2.16 2.76
N LEU A 133 25.16 -2.51 2.43
CA LEU A 133 23.97 -2.15 3.19
C LEU A 133 23.95 -3.00 4.47
N LYS A 134 24.72 -2.58 5.46
CA LYS A 134 24.60 -3.13 6.81
C LYS A 134 23.26 -2.70 7.36
N ALA A 135 22.62 -3.59 8.14
CA ALA A 135 21.54 -3.17 9.04
C ALA A 135 22.18 -2.17 10.02
N ILE A 136 22.11 -0.89 9.67
CA ILE A 136 22.67 0.18 10.47
C ILE A 136 21.75 0.26 11.66
N GLU A 137 22.32 0.29 12.86
CA GLU A 137 21.67 0.77 14.06
C GLU A 137 21.21 2.22 13.78
N ILE A 138 20.03 2.33 13.20
CA ILE A 138 19.27 3.55 13.17
C ILE A 138 18.93 3.73 14.65
N GLN A 139 19.41 4.79 15.27
CA GLN A 139 18.90 5.14 16.59
C GLN A 139 17.40 5.35 16.41
N ALA A 140 16.67 4.29 16.78
CA ALA A 140 15.22 4.25 16.59
C ALA A 140 14.64 5.39 17.45
N GLY A 141 14.04 6.36 16.78
CA GLY A 141 13.22 7.36 17.46
C GLY A 141 12.01 6.67 18.13
N ASP A 142 11.32 7.36 19.03
CA ASP A 142 10.19 6.78 19.79
C ASP A 142 9.14 6.13 18.91
N ARG A 143 8.95 6.62 17.67
CA ARG A 143 8.01 6.05 16.68
C ARG A 143 8.51 4.75 16.06
N GLU A 144 9.80 4.64 15.82
CA GLU A 144 10.44 3.44 15.27
C GLU A 144 10.55 2.36 16.33
N GLN A 145 10.79 2.73 17.60
CA GLN A 145 10.73 1.81 18.73
C GLN A 145 9.31 1.26 18.90
N ALA A 146 8.28 2.09 18.79
CA ALA A 146 6.88 1.65 18.85
C ALA A 146 6.50 0.74 17.65
N GLN A 147 7.07 0.97 16.47
CA GLN A 147 6.91 0.08 15.32
C GLN A 147 7.73 -1.19 15.47
N GLY A 148 8.95 -1.11 16.01
CA GLY A 148 9.79 -2.25 16.32
C GLY A 148 9.10 -3.19 17.31
N GLN A 149 8.55 -2.69 18.40
CA GLN A 149 7.77 -3.46 19.37
C GLN A 149 6.56 -4.16 18.72
N LYS A 150 5.81 -3.45 17.87
CA LYS A 150 4.71 -4.06 17.10
C LYS A 150 5.19 -5.13 16.11
N LEU A 151 6.40 -5.01 15.60
CA LEU A 151 7.00 -6.03 14.74
C LEU A 151 7.47 -7.23 15.57
N GLU A 152 8.08 -7.00 16.72
CA GLU A 152 8.48 -8.06 17.65
C GLU A 152 7.30 -8.84 18.20
N GLU A 153 6.20 -8.17 18.59
CA GLU A 153 4.95 -8.84 18.94
C GLU A 153 4.42 -9.68 17.77
N LYS A 154 4.44 -9.15 16.54
CA LYS A 154 4.02 -9.89 15.35
C LYS A 154 4.94 -11.06 15.00
N VAL A 155 6.22 -10.96 15.26
CA VAL A 155 7.20 -12.04 15.06
C VAL A 155 7.06 -13.07 16.17
N GLY A 156 6.84 -12.66 17.42
CA GLY A 156 6.52 -13.54 18.56
C GLY A 156 5.32 -14.42 18.26
N ASP A 157 4.21 -13.83 17.85
CA ASP A 157 2.98 -14.55 17.49
C ASP A 157 3.16 -15.62 16.40
N VAL A 158 4.18 -15.49 15.55
CA VAL A 158 4.47 -16.48 14.49
C VAL A 158 5.43 -17.55 14.96
N LYS A 159 6.41 -17.21 15.81
CA LYS A 159 7.40 -18.18 16.33
C LYS A 159 6.78 -19.24 17.23
N ASP A 160 5.72 -18.88 17.96
CA ASP A 160 5.05 -19.77 18.90
C ASP A 160 4.01 -20.69 18.24
N LYS A 161 3.70 -20.50 16.94
CA LYS A 161 2.71 -21.31 16.21
C LYS A 161 3.38 -22.38 15.36
N SER A 162 2.91 -23.63 15.52
CA SER A 162 3.32 -24.72 14.63
C SER A 162 2.88 -24.44 13.16
N ILE A 163 3.60 -25.02 12.20
CA ILE A 163 3.26 -24.89 10.77
C ILE A 163 1.79 -25.24 10.47
N PRO A 164 1.21 -26.34 11.04
CA PRO A 164 -0.22 -26.63 10.85
C PRO A 164 -1.14 -25.52 11.37
N GLN A 165 -0.82 -24.89 12.49
CA GLN A 165 -1.61 -23.76 13.03
C GLN A 165 -1.54 -22.53 12.12
N GLN A 166 -0.37 -22.25 11.56
CA GLN A 166 -0.23 -21.15 10.58
C GLN A 166 -1.06 -21.41 9.31
N VAL A 167 -1.10 -22.66 8.83
CA VAL A 167 -1.94 -23.05 7.67
C VAL A 167 -3.43 -22.92 8.02
N LEU A 168 -3.85 -23.31 9.22
CA LEU A 168 -5.24 -23.16 9.66
C LEU A 168 -5.69 -21.69 9.74
N GLU A 169 -4.78 -20.76 10.01
CA GLU A 169 -5.10 -19.33 10.02
C GLU A 169 -5.50 -18.76 8.67
N PHE A 170 -5.12 -19.41 7.57
CA PHE A 170 -5.55 -19.01 6.23
C PHE A 170 -7.00 -19.37 5.94
N ILE A 171 -7.59 -20.30 6.72
CA ILE A 171 -8.99 -20.69 6.53
C ILE A 171 -9.90 -19.58 7.08
N PRO A 172 -10.80 -19.03 6.26
CA PRO A 172 -11.71 -17.97 6.69
C PRO A 172 -12.77 -18.55 7.64
N THR A 173 -12.62 -18.31 8.93
CA THR A 173 -13.64 -18.69 9.92
C THR A 173 -14.84 -17.74 9.90
N ASN A 174 -14.61 -16.47 9.57
CA ASN A 174 -15.63 -15.46 9.36
C ASN A 174 -15.21 -14.50 8.23
N PRO A 175 -15.71 -14.73 7.00
CA PRO A 175 -15.32 -13.91 5.85
C PRO A 175 -15.61 -12.41 6.01
N PHE A 176 -16.68 -12.05 6.73
CA PHE A 176 -17.03 -10.65 6.96
C PHE A 176 -16.06 -9.97 7.94
N ALA A 177 -15.64 -10.66 8.98
CA ALA A 177 -14.59 -10.18 9.88
C ALA A 177 -13.24 -10.06 9.15
N ASP A 178 -12.94 -10.99 8.23
CA ASP A 178 -11.73 -10.91 7.41
C ASP A 178 -11.76 -9.71 6.44
N MET A 179 -12.93 -9.35 5.91
CA MET A 179 -13.07 -8.14 5.09
C MET A 179 -12.77 -6.83 5.85
N THR A 180 -12.84 -6.81 7.19
CA THR A 180 -12.45 -5.65 8.00
C THR A 180 -10.95 -5.55 8.25
N GLY A 181 -10.17 -6.56 7.85
CA GLY A 181 -8.73 -6.61 8.12
C GLY A 181 -8.38 -6.89 9.59
N ALA A 182 -9.32 -7.45 10.36
CA ALA A 182 -9.18 -7.68 11.80
C ALA A 182 -8.05 -8.64 12.18
N ARG A 183 -7.69 -9.56 11.28
CA ARG A 183 -6.59 -10.53 11.48
C ARG A 183 -5.44 -10.24 10.52
N ARG A 184 -4.22 -10.65 10.91
CA ARG A 184 -3.03 -10.55 10.05
C ARG A 184 -3.19 -11.33 8.74
N SER A 185 -3.85 -12.48 8.79
CA SER A 185 -4.14 -13.35 7.65
C SER A 185 -5.40 -12.97 6.88
N SER A 186 -6.10 -11.88 7.26
CA SER A 186 -7.39 -11.47 6.68
C SER A 186 -7.35 -11.38 5.15
N THR A 187 -6.29 -10.81 4.57
CA THR A 187 -6.16 -10.70 3.11
C THR A 187 -6.13 -12.08 2.43
N LEU A 188 -5.38 -13.04 2.99
CA LEU A 188 -5.32 -14.41 2.47
C LEU A 188 -6.65 -15.15 2.66
N ALA A 189 -7.30 -14.95 3.80
CA ALA A 189 -8.62 -15.51 4.06
C ALA A 189 -9.67 -14.99 3.06
N VAL A 190 -9.65 -13.68 2.73
CA VAL A 190 -10.51 -13.10 1.68
C VAL A 190 -10.20 -13.69 0.30
N VAL A 191 -8.92 -13.90 -0.04
CA VAL A 191 -8.51 -14.58 -1.29
C VAL A 191 -9.12 -15.96 -1.39
N ILE A 192 -9.00 -16.77 -0.31
CA ILE A 192 -9.53 -18.12 -0.27
C ILE A 192 -11.06 -18.12 -0.36
N PHE A 193 -11.73 -17.26 0.40
CA PHE A 193 -13.19 -17.14 0.32
C PHE A 193 -13.67 -16.72 -1.07
N SER A 194 -12.98 -15.75 -1.68
CA SER A 194 -13.28 -15.31 -3.06
C SER A 194 -13.09 -16.42 -4.08
N ALA A 195 -12.06 -17.27 -3.89
CA ALA A 195 -11.83 -18.44 -4.73
C ALA A 195 -12.96 -19.46 -4.58
N PHE A 196 -13.44 -19.72 -3.36
CA PHE A 196 -14.59 -20.60 -3.15
C PHE A 196 -15.86 -20.10 -3.85
N ILE A 197 -16.14 -18.78 -3.77
CA ILE A 197 -17.26 -18.18 -4.51
C ILE A 197 -17.09 -18.40 -6.02
N GLY A 198 -15.93 -18.12 -6.58
CA GLY A 198 -15.66 -18.29 -8.00
C GLY A 198 -15.86 -19.74 -8.47
N VAL A 199 -15.34 -20.71 -7.70
CA VAL A 199 -15.50 -22.15 -7.99
C VAL A 199 -16.96 -22.57 -7.83
N ALA A 200 -17.67 -22.09 -6.81
CA ALA A 200 -19.09 -22.36 -6.62
C ALA A 200 -19.93 -21.90 -7.82
N VAL A 201 -19.64 -20.71 -8.36
CA VAL A 201 -20.32 -20.19 -9.57
C VAL A 201 -20.05 -21.09 -10.78
N LEU A 202 -18.84 -21.58 -10.97
CA LEU A 202 -18.54 -22.56 -12.03
C LEU A 202 -19.30 -23.87 -11.83
N GLY A 203 -19.49 -24.28 -10.57
CA GLY A 203 -20.25 -25.50 -10.23
C GLY A 203 -21.74 -25.37 -10.53
N ILE A 204 -22.38 -24.25 -10.24
CA ILE A 204 -23.80 -24.03 -10.52
C ILE A 204 -24.09 -23.77 -11.98
N ASP A 205 -23.14 -23.32 -12.75
CA ASP A 205 -23.27 -22.97 -14.16
C ASP A 205 -23.76 -24.18 -15.04
N ARG A 206 -23.42 -25.41 -14.64
CA ARG A 206 -23.88 -26.62 -15.31
C ARG A 206 -25.35 -26.98 -15.00
N LYS A 207 -25.82 -26.64 -13.80
CA LYS A 207 -27.16 -26.99 -13.31
C LYS A 207 -28.16 -25.85 -13.42
N LYS A 208 -27.69 -24.62 -13.29
CA LYS A 208 -28.49 -23.40 -13.21
C LYS A 208 -27.78 -22.24 -13.97
N PRO A 209 -27.70 -22.32 -15.32
CA PRO A 209 -26.94 -21.38 -16.13
C PRO A 209 -27.42 -19.92 -16.01
N GLU A 210 -28.75 -19.73 -15.87
CA GLU A 210 -29.31 -18.38 -15.73
C GLU A 210 -28.87 -17.68 -14.46
N GLN A 211 -28.86 -18.37 -13.30
CA GLN A 211 -28.41 -17.85 -12.05
C GLN A 211 -26.91 -17.56 -12.09
N ALA A 212 -26.11 -18.46 -12.69
CA ALA A 212 -24.69 -18.22 -12.87
C ALA A 212 -24.41 -16.99 -13.75
N ALA A 213 -25.17 -16.82 -14.84
CA ALA A 213 -25.04 -15.65 -15.73
C ALA A 213 -25.44 -14.34 -15.00
N THR A 214 -26.51 -14.37 -14.22
CA THR A 214 -26.95 -13.21 -13.42
C THR A 214 -25.90 -12.82 -12.39
N PHE A 215 -25.35 -13.80 -11.67
CA PHE A 215 -24.28 -13.54 -10.68
C PHE A 215 -23.02 -12.98 -11.35
N ARG A 216 -22.63 -13.47 -12.53
CA ARG A 216 -21.51 -12.92 -13.30
C ARG A 216 -21.71 -11.44 -13.61
N LYS A 217 -22.86 -11.09 -14.18
CA LYS A 217 -23.20 -9.69 -14.49
C LYS A 217 -23.13 -8.80 -13.26
N MET A 218 -23.61 -9.31 -12.11
CA MET A 218 -23.53 -8.58 -10.84
C MET A 218 -22.07 -8.36 -10.42
N VAL A 219 -21.24 -9.39 -10.45
CA VAL A 219 -19.81 -9.28 -10.09
C VAL A 219 -19.07 -8.33 -11.04
N GLU A 220 -19.33 -8.40 -12.34
CA GLU A 220 -18.74 -7.49 -13.34
C GLU A 220 -19.14 -6.03 -13.07
N ALA A 221 -20.41 -5.78 -12.73
CA ALA A 221 -20.89 -4.45 -12.35
C ALA A 221 -20.18 -3.93 -11.08
N VAL A 222 -20.11 -4.77 -10.04
CA VAL A 222 -19.39 -4.42 -8.79
C VAL A 222 -17.91 -4.17 -9.07
N TYR A 223 -17.27 -4.99 -9.90
CA TYR A 223 -15.88 -4.82 -10.31
C TYR A 223 -15.65 -3.47 -10.99
N ALA A 224 -16.52 -3.11 -11.93
CA ALA A 224 -16.44 -1.80 -12.60
C ALA A 224 -16.57 -0.63 -11.60
N VAL A 225 -17.48 -0.73 -10.62
CA VAL A 225 -17.65 0.28 -9.56
C VAL A 225 -16.39 0.35 -8.70
N VAL A 226 -15.86 -0.78 -8.24
CA VAL A 226 -14.62 -0.82 -7.43
C VAL A 226 -13.45 -0.21 -8.19
N LEU A 227 -13.23 -0.55 -9.47
CA LEU A 227 -12.20 0.07 -10.30
C LEU A 227 -12.38 1.59 -10.44
N ARG A 228 -13.63 2.06 -10.48
CA ARG A 228 -13.92 3.50 -10.50
C ARG A 228 -13.51 4.16 -9.19
N ILE A 229 -13.79 3.54 -8.04
CA ILE A 229 -13.36 4.02 -6.72
C ILE A 229 -11.82 4.08 -6.67
N VAL A 230 -11.11 3.02 -7.10
CA VAL A 230 -9.64 3.02 -7.22
C VAL A 230 -9.16 4.23 -8.01
N THR A 231 -9.77 4.48 -9.18
CA THR A 231 -9.39 5.60 -10.04
C THR A 231 -9.62 6.95 -9.35
N LEU A 232 -10.70 7.10 -8.58
CA LEU A 232 -10.99 8.32 -7.82
C LEU A 232 -9.94 8.54 -6.71
N VAL A 233 -9.62 7.49 -5.96
CA VAL A 233 -8.60 7.55 -4.90
C VAL A 233 -7.21 7.86 -5.48
N LEU A 234 -6.84 7.20 -6.59
CA LEU A 234 -5.55 7.45 -7.26
C LEU A 234 -5.41 8.90 -7.76
N ARG A 235 -6.50 9.59 -8.09
CA ARG A 235 -6.45 11.01 -8.46
C ARG A 235 -5.96 11.91 -7.32
N LEU A 236 -6.06 11.47 -6.07
CA LEU A 236 -5.58 12.20 -4.90
C LEU A 236 -4.07 12.02 -4.66
N THR A 237 -3.41 11.11 -5.39
CA THR A 237 -1.97 10.79 -5.24
C THR A 237 -1.06 12.02 -5.16
N PRO A 238 -1.16 13.05 -6.04
CA PRO A 238 -0.25 14.19 -5.98
C PRO A 238 -0.33 14.94 -4.64
N TYR A 239 -1.52 15.05 -4.07
CA TYR A 239 -1.77 15.74 -2.78
C TYR A 239 -1.30 14.90 -1.60
N GLY A 240 -1.61 13.59 -1.64
CA GLY A 240 -1.16 12.64 -0.62
C GLY A 240 0.36 12.56 -0.54
N ILE A 241 1.04 12.47 -1.70
CA ILE A 241 2.50 12.44 -1.79
C ILE A 241 3.11 13.75 -1.29
N LEU A 242 2.58 14.91 -1.71
CA LEU A 242 3.03 16.20 -1.19
C LEU A 242 3.03 16.20 0.34
N ALA A 243 1.91 15.86 0.96
CA ALA A 243 1.76 15.89 2.42
C ALA A 243 2.65 14.84 3.13
N LEU A 244 2.71 13.60 2.61
CA LEU A 244 3.54 12.53 3.20
C LEU A 244 5.02 12.86 3.12
N ILE A 245 5.49 13.31 1.96
CA ILE A 245 6.91 13.64 1.77
C ILE A 245 7.30 14.86 2.59
N THR A 246 6.44 15.90 2.66
CA THR A 246 6.68 17.04 3.55
C THR A 246 6.85 16.58 5.00
N LYS A 247 5.94 15.73 5.49
CA LYS A 247 6.02 15.19 6.85
C LYS A 247 7.32 14.41 7.06
N THR A 248 7.61 13.44 6.17
CA THR A 248 8.83 12.62 6.29
C THR A 248 10.08 13.47 6.28
N THR A 249 10.21 14.39 5.31
CA THR A 249 11.39 15.26 5.19
C THR A 249 11.52 16.21 6.39
N ALA A 250 10.43 16.73 6.94
CA ALA A 250 10.45 17.62 8.09
C ALA A 250 10.82 16.92 9.41
N THR A 251 10.55 15.62 9.54
CA THR A 251 10.74 14.86 10.80
C THR A 251 11.92 13.89 10.78
N THR A 252 12.55 13.66 9.63
CA THR A 252 13.66 12.71 9.45
C THR A 252 14.98 13.45 9.27
N ASN A 253 16.05 13.01 9.91
CA ASN A 253 17.37 13.61 9.77
C ASN A 253 17.93 13.42 8.36
N ILE A 254 18.74 14.38 7.88
CA ILE A 254 19.33 14.34 6.51
C ILE A 254 20.16 13.07 6.29
N ASP A 255 20.90 12.61 7.30
CA ASP A 255 21.69 11.39 7.22
C ASP A 255 20.83 10.14 7.01
N GLU A 256 19.66 10.09 7.64
CA GLU A 256 18.68 9.02 7.46
C GLU A 256 18.04 9.05 6.07
N ILE A 257 17.74 10.24 5.56
CA ILE A 257 17.23 10.44 4.20
C ILE A 257 18.26 9.95 3.17
N LEU A 258 19.55 10.24 3.36
CA LEU A 258 20.62 9.78 2.48
C LEU A 258 20.80 8.24 2.54
N LYS A 259 20.67 7.65 3.72
CA LYS A 259 20.67 6.19 3.91
C LYS A 259 19.49 5.54 3.19
N LEU A 260 18.30 6.12 3.34
CA LEU A 260 17.09 5.67 2.66
C LEU A 260 17.22 5.81 1.14
N ALA A 261 17.79 6.91 0.63
CA ALA A 261 18.05 7.11 -0.79
C ALA A 261 19.02 6.06 -1.36
N LYS A 262 20.07 5.68 -0.60
CA LYS A 262 20.98 4.56 -0.97
C LYS A 262 20.23 3.23 -1.02
N PHE A 263 19.39 2.95 -0.02
CA PHE A 263 18.59 1.72 0.00
C PHE A 263 17.61 1.65 -1.19
N VAL A 264 16.89 2.74 -1.46
CA VAL A 264 15.99 2.84 -2.60
C VAL A 264 16.77 2.69 -3.92
N GLY A 265 17.92 3.38 -4.06
CA GLY A 265 18.79 3.23 -5.23
C GLY A 265 19.25 1.79 -5.45
N ALA A 266 19.69 1.12 -4.38
CA ALA A 266 20.08 -0.29 -4.45
C ALA A 266 18.90 -1.20 -4.84
N SER A 267 17.69 -0.94 -4.31
CA SER A 267 16.47 -1.68 -4.65
C SER A 267 16.04 -1.52 -6.11
N TYR A 268 16.31 -0.36 -6.73
CA TYR A 268 16.02 -0.14 -8.15
C TYR A 268 17.06 -0.76 -9.08
N VAL A 269 18.28 -1.01 -8.60
CA VAL A 269 19.33 -1.71 -9.34
C VAL A 269 19.14 -3.23 -9.28
N ALA A 270 18.52 -3.74 -8.19
CA ALA A 270 18.17 -5.14 -8.01
C ALA A 270 16.92 -5.55 -8.82
#